data_1ea220bce811f4fc3e443a9b4cd7e378
#
_entry.id   1ea220bce811f4fc3e443a9b4cd7e378
#
_cell.length_a   1.000
_cell.length_b   1.000
_cell.length_c   1.000
_cell.angle_alpha   90.00
_cell.angle_beta   90.00
_cell.angle_gamma   90.00
#
_symmetry.space_group_name_H-M   'P 1'
#
loop_
_entity.id
_entity.type
_entity.pdbx_description
1 polymer ?
#
loop_
_entity_poly.entity_id
_entity_poly.type
_entity_poly.pdbx_seq_one_letter_code
_entity_poly.pdbx_strand_id
1 'polypeptide(L)'
;MRIGLVDVDGRNFPNLALMKLSAWHKAQGDAVEWWNGFTHYNRVYLSKVFTFTPDFDTVIDADEVITGGTGYKDYRELPPEVENTFPDYSIYPQYHRAVGFLTRGCVRQCEWCVVPRKEGMIRPAATWERLKRPDSRELVLMDNNVLACGHGLEQIERMGREAVWVDFNQGLDARLITPATAALLAKLKWIRFVRLSCDTSGMVPVIEQAAAYLKEAGIAPSRLWCYLLVRDVADAHQRTLALERLGFDVFAQPYRDYDGGEPTAEQKAFARWVNVKSVHRSCAWEDYRGRQSRAAILVGSAGWLSAGGCGNVAVKTGERG
;
A
#
# COMPACT_ATOMS: atom_id res chain seq x y z
N MET A 1 -22.78 -15.03 18.84
CA MET A 1 -23.29 -14.78 17.48
C MET A 1 -22.42 -15.51 16.45
N ARG A 2 -22.91 -15.66 15.22
CA ARG A 2 -22.11 -16.12 14.08
C ARG A 2 -21.77 -14.95 13.19
N ILE A 3 -20.48 -14.70 12.99
CA ILE A 3 -19.94 -13.53 12.30
C ILE A 3 -19.22 -13.99 11.03
N GLY A 4 -19.62 -13.45 9.89
CA GLY A 4 -18.98 -13.65 8.59
C GLY A 4 -18.04 -12.49 8.25
N LEU A 5 -16.91 -12.77 7.63
CA LEU A 5 -15.96 -11.76 7.14
C LEU A 5 -15.80 -11.88 5.62
N VAL A 6 -15.77 -10.74 4.93
CA VAL A 6 -15.52 -10.65 3.49
C VAL A 6 -14.41 -9.62 3.26
N ASP A 7 -13.26 -10.08 2.77
CA ASP A 7 -12.20 -9.21 2.25
C ASP A 7 -12.40 -9.07 0.74
N VAL A 8 -12.98 -7.94 0.33
CA VAL A 8 -13.40 -7.70 -1.06
C VAL A 8 -12.19 -7.57 -2.00
N ASP A 9 -11.06 -7.09 -1.48
CA ASP A 9 -9.82 -6.95 -2.25
C ASP A 9 -9.01 -8.24 -2.35
N GLY A 10 -9.43 -9.30 -1.65
CA GLY A 10 -8.76 -10.59 -1.58
C GLY A 10 -7.75 -10.70 -0.43
N ARG A 11 -7.32 -11.93 -0.14
CA ARG A 11 -6.59 -12.27 1.08
C ARG A 11 -5.06 -12.30 0.93
N ASN A 12 -4.52 -11.64 -0.10
CA ASN A 12 -3.07 -11.62 -0.32
C ASN A 12 -2.31 -10.69 0.64
N PHE A 13 -2.96 -9.61 1.07
CA PHE A 13 -2.47 -8.70 2.10
C PHE A 13 -3.53 -8.59 3.20
N PRO A 14 -3.14 -8.67 4.50
CA PRO A 14 -4.12 -8.72 5.58
C PRO A 14 -4.90 -7.41 5.72
N ASN A 15 -6.20 -7.52 5.86
CA ASN A 15 -7.09 -6.41 6.16
C ASN A 15 -7.16 -6.20 7.68
N LEU A 16 -6.48 -5.16 8.16
CA LEU A 16 -6.33 -4.91 9.60
C LEU A 16 -7.67 -4.69 10.31
N ALA A 17 -8.65 -4.07 9.63
CA ALA A 17 -9.98 -3.85 10.21
C ALA A 17 -10.69 -5.19 10.46
N LEU A 18 -10.68 -6.10 9.49
CA LEU A 18 -11.28 -7.43 9.64
C LEU A 18 -10.56 -8.26 10.71
N MET A 19 -9.23 -8.14 10.80
CA MET A 19 -8.47 -8.83 11.86
C MET A 19 -8.84 -8.34 13.26
N LYS A 20 -9.04 -7.04 13.45
CA LYS A 20 -9.46 -6.45 14.73
C LYS A 20 -10.90 -6.84 15.07
N LEU A 21 -11.80 -6.78 14.09
CA LEU A 21 -13.19 -7.24 14.25
C LEU A 21 -13.24 -8.72 14.64
N SER A 22 -12.44 -9.56 13.96
CA SER A 22 -12.34 -10.98 14.31
C SER A 22 -11.90 -11.19 15.74
N ALA A 23 -10.82 -10.55 16.16
CA ALA A 23 -10.30 -10.66 17.51
C ALA A 23 -11.31 -10.19 18.57
N TRP A 24 -11.96 -9.05 18.31
CA TRP A 24 -12.95 -8.50 19.24
C TRP A 24 -14.16 -9.41 19.39
N HIS A 25 -14.74 -9.91 18.28
CA HIS A 25 -15.88 -10.84 18.34
C HIS A 25 -15.52 -12.17 19.00
N LYS A 26 -14.35 -12.74 18.70
CA LYS A 26 -13.87 -13.96 19.37
C LYS A 26 -13.72 -13.77 20.87
N ALA A 27 -13.27 -12.60 21.33
CA ALA A 27 -13.19 -12.27 22.75
C ALA A 27 -14.57 -12.17 23.43
N GLN A 28 -15.65 -11.90 22.66
CA GLN A 28 -17.04 -11.93 23.15
C GLN A 28 -17.65 -13.35 23.10
N GLY A 29 -16.89 -14.35 22.66
CA GLY A 29 -17.38 -15.73 22.51
C GLY A 29 -18.15 -15.98 21.22
N ASP A 30 -18.09 -15.07 20.25
CA ASP A 30 -18.71 -15.24 18.95
C ASP A 30 -17.92 -16.20 18.05
N ALA A 31 -18.63 -16.96 17.19
CA ALA A 31 -18.04 -17.78 16.16
C ALA A 31 -17.73 -16.89 14.93
N VAL A 32 -16.44 -16.75 14.60
CA VAL A 32 -15.99 -15.89 13.47
C VAL A 32 -15.33 -16.74 12.40
N GLU A 33 -15.78 -16.57 11.16
CA GLU A 33 -15.22 -17.28 10.00
C GLU A 33 -15.28 -16.40 8.73
N TRP A 34 -14.58 -16.82 7.70
CA TRP A 34 -14.79 -16.25 6.37
C TRP A 34 -16.18 -16.64 5.87
N TRP A 35 -16.92 -15.64 5.33
CA TRP A 35 -18.21 -15.88 4.72
C TRP A 35 -18.12 -16.99 3.65
N ASN A 36 -19.08 -17.92 3.62
CA ASN A 36 -19.04 -19.10 2.76
C ASN A 36 -20.25 -19.29 1.84
N GLY A 37 -21.24 -18.41 1.88
CA GLY A 37 -22.41 -18.44 1.01
C GLY A 37 -23.45 -19.53 1.28
N PHE A 38 -23.19 -20.43 2.24
CA PHE A 38 -24.10 -21.57 2.56
C PHE A 38 -24.71 -21.46 3.95
N THR A 39 -24.29 -20.47 4.72
CA THR A 39 -24.59 -20.34 6.13
C THR A 39 -25.27 -19.02 6.38
N HIS A 40 -26.32 -19.03 7.19
CA HIS A 40 -26.91 -17.82 7.74
C HIS A 40 -26.00 -17.24 8.85
N TYR A 41 -25.76 -15.93 8.81
CA TYR A 41 -24.94 -15.20 9.79
C TYR A 41 -25.78 -14.20 10.56
N ASN A 42 -25.46 -13.97 11.83
CA ASN A 42 -26.06 -12.85 12.56
C ASN A 42 -25.52 -11.53 12.03
N ARG A 43 -24.25 -11.50 11.61
CA ARG A 43 -23.63 -10.30 11.03
C ARG A 43 -22.53 -10.66 10.06
N VAL A 44 -22.44 -9.92 8.95
CA VAL A 44 -21.34 -10.02 7.99
C VAL A 44 -20.67 -8.66 7.82
N TYR A 45 -19.35 -8.63 7.94
CA TYR A 45 -18.54 -7.44 7.67
C TYR A 45 -17.86 -7.58 6.31
N LEU A 46 -18.10 -6.60 5.43
CA LEU A 46 -17.38 -6.46 4.16
C LEU A 46 -16.42 -5.30 4.25
N SER A 47 -15.15 -5.55 3.99
CA SER A 47 -14.14 -4.51 3.93
C SER A 47 -13.55 -4.41 2.53
N LYS A 48 -13.55 -3.19 1.98
CA LYS A 48 -13.00 -2.86 0.66
C LYS A 48 -12.05 -1.67 0.79
N VAL A 49 -10.79 -1.87 0.41
CA VAL A 49 -9.73 -0.84 0.51
C VAL A 49 -9.62 -0.04 -0.78
N PHE A 50 -9.67 -0.72 -1.94
CA PHE A 50 -9.44 -0.08 -3.23
C PHE A 50 -10.74 0.25 -3.95
N THR A 51 -10.86 1.49 -4.44
CA THR A 51 -12.03 1.95 -5.19
C THR A 51 -12.22 1.24 -6.54
N PHE A 52 -11.15 0.67 -7.09
CA PHE A 52 -11.17 -0.03 -8.37
C PHE A 52 -11.44 -1.54 -8.27
N THR A 53 -11.45 -2.10 -7.07
CA THR A 53 -11.91 -3.48 -6.89
C THR A 53 -13.41 -3.51 -7.16
N PRO A 54 -13.92 -4.46 -7.97
CA PRO A 54 -15.35 -4.63 -8.14
C PRO A 54 -16.08 -4.80 -6.81
N ASP A 55 -17.31 -4.32 -6.73
CA ASP A 55 -18.11 -4.53 -5.53
C ASP A 55 -18.45 -6.02 -5.36
N PHE A 56 -18.66 -6.40 -4.11
CA PHE A 56 -19.11 -7.73 -3.79
C PHE A 56 -20.62 -7.80 -4.08
N ASP A 57 -21.01 -8.52 -5.14
CA ASP A 57 -22.36 -8.57 -5.69
C ASP A 57 -23.15 -9.84 -5.32
N THR A 58 -22.55 -10.74 -4.52
CA THR A 58 -23.19 -11.96 -4.09
C THR A 58 -24.19 -11.68 -2.96
N VAL A 59 -25.38 -12.29 -3.05
CA VAL A 59 -26.40 -12.20 -2.00
C VAL A 59 -25.87 -12.83 -0.70
N ILE A 60 -25.97 -12.08 0.38
CA ILE A 60 -25.52 -12.49 1.71
C ILE A 60 -26.74 -12.82 2.56
N ASP A 61 -26.82 -14.04 3.05
CA ASP A 61 -27.82 -14.47 4.03
C ASP A 61 -27.33 -14.12 5.44
N ALA A 62 -27.79 -12.97 5.95
CA ALA A 62 -27.43 -12.48 7.29
C ALA A 62 -28.51 -11.55 7.85
N ASP A 63 -28.59 -11.48 9.21
CA ASP A 63 -29.48 -10.53 9.88
C ASP A 63 -29.00 -9.07 9.64
N GLU A 64 -27.66 -8.87 9.58
CA GLU A 64 -27.07 -7.55 9.36
C GLU A 64 -25.83 -7.67 8.46
N VAL A 65 -25.69 -6.73 7.51
CA VAL A 65 -24.53 -6.60 6.63
C VAL A 65 -23.93 -5.21 6.81
N ILE A 66 -22.64 -5.15 7.23
CA ILE A 66 -21.90 -3.91 7.47
C ILE A 66 -20.77 -3.82 6.47
N THR A 67 -20.78 -2.75 5.67
CA THR A 67 -19.69 -2.41 4.75
C THR A 67 -18.78 -1.36 5.37
N GLY A 68 -17.51 -1.37 4.99
CA GLY A 68 -16.55 -0.37 5.44
C GLY A 68 -15.29 -0.31 4.58
N GLY A 69 -14.54 0.76 4.76
CA GLY A 69 -13.25 1.00 4.13
C GLY A 69 -13.29 1.95 2.94
N THR A 70 -12.10 2.39 2.54
CA THR A 70 -11.88 3.44 1.53
C THR A 70 -12.52 3.12 0.18
N GLY A 71 -12.55 1.84 -0.20
CA GLY A 71 -13.14 1.37 -1.45
C GLY A 71 -14.65 1.58 -1.54
N TYR A 72 -15.34 1.58 -0.40
CA TYR A 72 -16.76 1.96 -0.28
C TYR A 72 -16.97 3.44 0.02
N LYS A 73 -15.89 4.26 0.01
CA LYS A 73 -15.92 5.67 0.44
C LYS A 73 -16.43 5.85 1.89
N ASP A 74 -16.32 4.80 2.69
CA ASP A 74 -16.65 4.81 4.11
C ASP A 74 -15.38 5.04 4.93
N TYR A 75 -15.28 6.21 5.54
CA TYR A 75 -14.12 6.65 6.30
C TYR A 75 -14.34 6.58 7.82
N ARG A 76 -15.42 5.93 8.26
CA ARG A 76 -15.66 5.74 9.69
C ARG A 76 -14.52 4.93 10.31
N GLU A 77 -14.09 5.35 11.48
CA GLU A 77 -13.14 4.58 12.28
C GLU A 77 -13.88 3.42 12.96
N LEU A 78 -13.15 2.37 13.27
CA LEU A 78 -13.69 1.30 14.11
C LEU A 78 -13.98 1.86 15.51
N PRO A 79 -14.98 1.31 16.23
CA PRO A 79 -15.21 1.65 17.63
C PRO A 79 -13.91 1.50 18.45
N PRO A 80 -13.65 2.37 19.43
CA PRO A 80 -12.39 2.34 20.19
C PRO A 80 -12.05 1.00 20.81
N GLU A 81 -13.05 0.24 21.27
CA GLU A 81 -12.90 -1.11 21.82
C GLU A 81 -12.42 -2.12 20.78
N VAL A 82 -12.82 -1.97 19.51
CA VAL A 82 -12.34 -2.79 18.40
C VAL A 82 -10.97 -2.29 17.93
N GLU A 83 -10.81 -0.96 17.77
CA GLU A 83 -9.56 -0.36 17.27
C GLU A 83 -8.38 -0.68 18.19
N ASN A 84 -8.62 -0.77 19.50
CA ASN A 84 -7.59 -1.10 20.49
C ASN A 84 -7.33 -2.60 20.67
N THR A 85 -8.06 -3.48 19.97
CA THR A 85 -7.86 -4.93 20.04
C THR A 85 -6.64 -5.34 19.21
N PHE A 86 -5.83 -6.28 19.73
CA PHE A 86 -4.73 -6.88 18.99
C PHE A 86 -5.27 -7.68 17.79
N PRO A 87 -4.71 -7.54 16.59
CA PRO A 87 -5.24 -8.18 15.38
C PRO A 87 -5.20 -9.72 15.45
N ASP A 88 -6.26 -10.35 14.97
CA ASP A 88 -6.34 -11.80 14.82
C ASP A 88 -5.65 -12.27 13.54
N TYR A 89 -4.40 -12.70 13.67
CA TYR A 89 -3.62 -13.21 12.55
C TYR A 89 -4.06 -14.61 12.09
N SER A 90 -4.89 -15.32 12.87
CA SER A 90 -5.34 -16.65 12.49
C SER A 90 -6.21 -16.67 11.23
N ILE A 91 -6.85 -15.55 10.89
CA ILE A 91 -7.65 -15.42 9.67
C ILE A 91 -6.81 -15.18 8.40
N TYR A 92 -5.49 -14.89 8.56
CA TYR A 92 -4.52 -14.79 7.46
C TYR A 92 -3.28 -15.66 7.76
N PRO A 93 -3.42 -16.99 7.85
CA PRO A 93 -2.35 -17.89 8.33
C PRO A 93 -1.11 -17.87 7.45
N GLN A 94 -1.24 -17.50 6.15
CA GLN A 94 -0.14 -17.37 5.21
C GLN A 94 0.69 -16.08 5.39
N TYR A 95 0.22 -15.13 6.20
CA TYR A 95 0.91 -13.86 6.40
C TYR A 95 1.68 -13.86 7.72
N HIS A 96 3.00 -13.75 7.65
CA HIS A 96 3.90 -13.95 8.79
C HIS A 96 4.44 -12.66 9.41
N ARG A 97 4.06 -11.48 8.89
CA ARG A 97 4.51 -10.18 9.40
C ARG A 97 3.47 -9.55 10.32
N ALA A 98 3.94 -8.75 11.28
CA ALA A 98 3.05 -7.83 11.96
C ALA A 98 2.66 -6.67 11.04
N VAL A 99 1.45 -6.12 11.19
CA VAL A 99 0.98 -4.92 10.48
C VAL A 99 0.36 -3.93 11.45
N GLY A 100 0.52 -2.64 11.17
CA GLY A 100 -0.13 -1.61 11.99
C GLY A 100 0.27 -0.20 11.63
N PHE A 101 -0.09 0.72 12.52
CA PHE A 101 0.15 2.15 12.41
C PHE A 101 0.76 2.68 13.69
N LEU A 102 1.87 3.38 13.62
CA LEU A 102 2.40 4.21 14.71
C LEU A 102 1.66 5.54 14.80
N THR A 103 1.30 6.07 13.63
CA THR A 103 0.59 7.34 13.46
C THR A 103 -0.53 7.19 12.44
N ARG A 104 -1.57 8.04 12.55
CA ARG A 104 -2.66 8.14 11.57
C ARG A 104 -2.73 9.58 11.07
N GLY A 105 -3.22 9.76 9.84
CA GLY A 105 -3.36 11.08 9.23
C GLY A 105 -2.07 11.62 8.61
N CYS A 106 -2.11 12.88 8.16
CA CYS A 106 -1.00 13.54 7.51
C CYS A 106 -1.04 15.06 7.73
N VAL A 107 0.13 15.72 7.74
CA VAL A 107 0.23 17.19 7.76
C VAL A 107 0.05 17.81 6.37
N ARG A 108 0.04 16.99 5.31
CA ARG A 108 -0.07 17.47 3.93
C ARG A 108 -1.52 17.46 3.45
N GLN A 109 -1.81 18.39 2.53
CA GLN A 109 -3.11 18.56 1.88
C GLN A 109 -2.97 18.33 0.38
N CYS A 110 -2.36 17.18 -0.01
CA CYS A 110 -2.16 16.86 -1.42
C CYS A 110 -3.52 16.64 -2.10
N GLU A 111 -3.77 17.34 -3.20
CA GLU A 111 -5.05 17.32 -3.93
C GLU A 111 -5.46 15.93 -4.43
N TRP A 112 -4.47 15.06 -4.71
CA TRP A 112 -4.68 13.69 -5.20
C TRP A 112 -4.78 12.65 -4.08
N CYS A 113 -4.75 13.06 -2.81
CA CYS A 113 -4.64 12.14 -1.68
C CYS A 113 -5.93 12.10 -0.86
N VAL A 114 -6.40 10.89 -0.55
CA VAL A 114 -7.60 10.70 0.29
C VAL A 114 -7.33 10.90 1.77
N VAL A 115 -6.07 10.85 2.22
CA VAL A 115 -5.70 10.84 3.64
C VAL A 115 -6.24 12.05 4.41
N PRO A 116 -6.14 13.31 3.91
CA PRO A 116 -6.73 14.45 4.62
C PRO A 116 -8.23 14.31 4.87
N ARG A 117 -8.97 13.77 3.91
CA ARG A 117 -10.41 13.53 4.00
C ARG A 117 -10.76 12.35 4.89
N LYS A 118 -9.94 11.29 4.84
CA LYS A 118 -10.17 10.02 5.55
C LYS A 118 -9.71 10.04 7.00
N GLU A 119 -8.52 10.57 7.25
CA GLU A 119 -7.84 10.44 8.55
C GLU A 119 -7.54 11.78 9.23
N GLY A 120 -7.65 12.90 8.47
CA GLY A 120 -7.39 14.24 8.96
C GLY A 120 -5.92 14.50 9.29
N MET A 121 -5.70 15.37 10.28
CA MET A 121 -4.36 15.74 10.74
C MET A 121 -3.65 14.58 11.42
N ILE A 122 -2.31 14.61 11.33
CA ILE A 122 -1.48 13.56 11.91
C ILE A 122 -1.65 13.49 13.43
N ARG A 123 -1.72 12.27 13.96
CA ARG A 123 -1.84 11.98 15.39
C ARG A 123 -1.17 10.66 15.76
N PRO A 124 -0.74 10.46 17.02
CA PRO A 124 -0.31 9.17 17.53
C PRO A 124 -1.41 8.10 17.37
N ALA A 125 -1.02 6.85 17.12
CA ALA A 125 -1.95 5.71 17.05
C ALA A 125 -1.54 4.59 18.02
N ALA A 126 -0.36 4.01 17.83
CA ALA A 126 0.11 2.95 18.73
C ALA A 126 1.62 3.05 18.97
N THR A 127 2.11 2.39 20.02
CA THR A 127 3.55 2.13 20.15
C THR A 127 3.92 0.88 19.38
N TRP A 128 5.18 0.76 18.96
CA TRP A 128 5.63 -0.39 18.19
C TRP A 128 5.50 -1.71 18.97
N GLU A 129 5.63 -1.69 20.31
CA GLU A 129 5.46 -2.87 21.15
C GLU A 129 4.03 -3.42 21.11
N ARG A 130 3.02 -2.53 21.00
CA ARG A 130 1.62 -2.94 20.84
C ARG A 130 1.33 -3.55 19.48
N LEU A 131 2.13 -3.24 18.48
CA LEU A 131 2.01 -3.79 17.13
C LEU A 131 2.78 -5.11 16.97
N LYS A 132 3.74 -5.35 17.85
CA LYS A 132 4.63 -6.52 17.78
C LYS A 132 3.83 -7.81 17.85
N ARG A 133 4.07 -8.67 16.88
CA ARG A 133 3.54 -10.04 16.84
C ARG A 133 4.50 -10.98 17.58
N PRO A 134 4.02 -11.87 18.48
CA PRO A 134 4.89 -12.72 19.28
C PRO A 134 5.78 -13.67 18.47
N ASP A 135 5.29 -14.12 17.32
CA ASP A 135 5.91 -15.10 16.42
C ASP A 135 6.65 -14.45 15.23
N SER A 136 6.78 -13.11 15.19
CA SER A 136 7.45 -12.41 14.11
C SER A 136 8.32 -11.26 14.61
N ARG A 137 9.45 -11.07 13.96
CA ARG A 137 10.30 -9.88 14.12
C ARG A 137 10.12 -8.84 13.01
N GLU A 138 9.25 -9.09 12.05
CA GLU A 138 8.99 -8.21 10.92
C GLU A 138 7.70 -7.41 11.16
N LEU A 139 7.78 -6.09 10.96
CA LEU A 139 6.70 -5.15 11.16
C LEU A 139 6.52 -4.28 9.91
N VAL A 140 5.37 -4.39 9.27
CA VAL A 140 4.95 -3.54 8.15
C VAL A 140 4.12 -2.39 8.71
N LEU A 141 4.61 -1.19 8.57
CA LEU A 141 4.00 0.05 9.02
C LEU A 141 3.29 0.72 7.85
N MET A 142 2.01 0.97 8.03
CA MET A 142 1.13 1.54 7.01
C MET A 142 0.90 3.04 7.22
N ASP A 143 1.79 3.70 7.95
CA ASP A 143 1.75 5.12 8.27
C ASP A 143 1.78 6.01 7.02
N ASN A 144 0.92 7.02 6.97
CA ASN A 144 0.87 7.94 5.84
C ASN A 144 2.00 8.99 5.87
N ASN A 145 2.45 9.41 7.07
CA ASN A 145 3.54 10.39 7.22
C ASN A 145 4.20 10.34 8.61
N VAL A 146 4.76 9.20 8.98
CA VAL A 146 5.32 8.93 10.31
C VAL A 146 6.36 9.96 10.77
N LEU A 147 7.17 10.50 9.83
CA LEU A 147 8.24 11.47 10.14
C LEU A 147 7.70 12.84 10.57
N ALA A 148 6.43 13.16 10.28
CA ALA A 148 5.82 14.43 10.65
C ALA A 148 5.27 14.46 12.07
N CYS A 149 5.44 13.40 12.85
CA CYS A 149 4.90 13.27 14.21
C CYS A 149 6.02 12.97 15.21
N GLY A 150 6.12 13.75 16.29
CA GLY A 150 7.12 13.50 17.34
C GLY A 150 7.03 12.09 17.92
N HIS A 151 5.80 11.59 18.15
CA HIS A 151 5.58 10.19 18.55
C HIS A 151 6.16 9.20 17.52
N GLY A 152 5.94 9.44 16.21
CA GLY A 152 6.50 8.59 15.17
C GLY A 152 8.02 8.53 15.21
N LEU A 153 8.69 9.68 15.38
CA LEU A 153 10.15 9.76 15.52
C LEU A 153 10.67 9.04 16.76
N GLU A 154 9.96 9.18 17.90
CA GLU A 154 10.28 8.45 19.13
C GLU A 154 10.18 6.93 18.91
N GLN A 155 9.12 6.46 18.27
CA GLN A 155 8.96 5.03 17.99
C GLN A 155 10.05 4.51 17.04
N ILE A 156 10.46 5.29 16.02
CA ILE A 156 11.58 4.97 15.13
C ILE A 156 12.88 4.83 15.92
N GLU A 157 13.17 5.78 16.82
CA GLU A 157 14.35 5.73 17.68
C GLU A 157 14.36 4.48 18.56
N ARG A 158 13.22 4.13 19.17
CA ARG A 158 13.08 2.94 20.02
C ARG A 158 13.28 1.66 19.22
N MET A 159 12.64 1.53 18.05
CA MET A 159 12.83 0.38 17.16
C MET A 159 14.28 0.22 16.68
N GLY A 160 15.02 1.33 16.50
CA GLY A 160 16.43 1.31 16.14
C GLY A 160 17.34 0.65 17.19
N ARG A 161 16.88 0.50 18.44
CA ARG A 161 17.61 -0.17 19.54
C ARG A 161 17.24 -1.66 19.65
N GLU A 162 16.26 -2.11 18.88
CA GLU A 162 15.65 -3.43 19.00
C GLU A 162 15.97 -4.33 17.79
N ALA A 163 15.72 -5.62 17.96
CA ALA A 163 15.91 -6.62 16.89
C ALA A 163 14.62 -6.78 16.06
N VAL A 164 14.01 -5.66 15.64
CA VAL A 164 12.81 -5.63 14.78
C VAL A 164 13.18 -5.17 13.37
N TRP A 165 12.62 -5.83 12.37
CA TRP A 165 12.76 -5.47 10.96
C TRP A 165 11.52 -4.69 10.54
N VAL A 166 11.70 -3.58 9.83
CA VAL A 166 10.59 -2.68 9.49
C VAL A 166 10.47 -2.43 7.99
N ASP A 167 9.25 -2.17 7.55
CA ASP A 167 8.93 -1.64 6.21
C ASP A 167 7.87 -0.54 6.36
N PHE A 168 8.19 0.70 6.02
CA PHE A 168 7.20 1.78 5.92
C PHE A 168 6.55 1.70 4.54
N ASN A 169 5.47 0.92 4.47
CA ASN A 169 4.87 0.47 3.22
C ASN A 169 4.25 1.59 2.37
N GLN A 170 3.81 2.69 2.99
CA GLN A 170 3.26 3.86 2.28
C GLN A 170 4.33 4.85 1.79
N GLY A 171 5.57 4.64 2.21
CA GLY A 171 6.69 5.53 1.91
C GLY A 171 6.85 6.66 2.93
N LEU A 172 8.06 7.22 2.94
CA LEU A 172 8.46 8.33 3.81
C LEU A 172 8.41 9.65 3.03
N ASP A 173 8.00 10.72 3.70
CA ASP A 173 8.03 12.07 3.12
C ASP A 173 9.47 12.59 3.01
N ALA A 174 10.01 12.63 1.79
CA ALA A 174 11.38 13.05 1.51
C ALA A 174 11.70 14.47 2.05
N ARG A 175 10.70 15.35 2.15
CA ARG A 175 10.83 16.72 2.68
C ARG A 175 11.18 16.75 4.19
N LEU A 176 10.97 15.64 4.89
CA LEU A 176 11.26 15.47 6.33
C LEU A 176 12.55 14.67 6.59
N ILE A 177 13.24 14.26 5.53
CA ILE A 177 14.54 13.61 5.65
C ILE A 177 15.61 14.67 5.77
N THR A 178 16.09 14.85 6.98
CA THR A 178 17.21 15.69 7.38
C THR A 178 18.39 14.80 7.77
N PRO A 179 19.62 15.32 7.97
CA PRO A 179 20.72 14.52 8.53
C PRO A 179 20.34 13.79 9.83
N ALA A 180 19.57 14.44 10.72
CA ALA A 180 19.14 13.85 11.98
C ALA A 180 18.14 12.70 11.78
N THR A 181 17.11 12.88 10.94
CA THR A 181 16.14 11.81 10.65
C THR A 181 16.77 10.68 9.83
N ALA A 182 17.69 10.97 8.91
CA ALA A 182 18.44 9.95 8.18
C ALA A 182 19.28 9.10 9.12
N ALA A 183 19.94 9.71 10.13
CA ALA A 183 20.69 8.98 11.15
C ALA A 183 19.79 8.08 12.02
N LEU A 184 18.56 8.46 12.30
CA LEU A 184 17.57 7.61 12.97
C LEU A 184 17.17 6.42 12.07
N LEU A 185 16.85 6.69 10.81
CA LEU A 185 16.45 5.67 9.83
C LEU A 185 17.58 4.67 9.56
N ALA A 186 18.86 5.11 9.60
CA ALA A 186 20.01 4.23 9.42
C ALA A 186 20.22 3.21 10.55
N LYS A 187 19.64 3.45 11.73
CA LYS A 187 19.67 2.50 12.87
C LYS A 187 18.65 1.37 12.72
N LEU A 188 17.67 1.52 11.85
CA LEU A 188 16.61 0.52 11.64
C LEU A 188 17.12 -0.69 10.84
N LYS A 189 16.57 -1.84 11.14
CA LYS A 189 16.70 -3.04 10.31
C LYS A 189 15.57 -3.03 9.29
N TRP A 190 15.89 -2.87 8.03
CA TRP A 190 14.93 -2.80 6.94
C TRP A 190 14.59 -4.19 6.41
N ILE A 191 13.32 -4.52 6.28
CA ILE A 191 12.87 -5.77 5.63
C ILE A 191 13.40 -5.79 4.19
N ARG A 192 13.23 -4.69 3.46
CA ARG A 192 13.75 -4.60 2.08
C ARG A 192 14.19 -3.19 1.72
N PHE A 193 13.27 -2.26 1.57
CA PHE A 193 13.51 -0.94 0.98
C PHE A 193 13.26 0.20 1.96
N VAL A 194 13.97 1.30 1.75
CA VAL A 194 13.62 2.63 2.23
C VAL A 194 12.80 3.29 1.13
N ARG A 195 11.51 3.43 1.35
CA ARG A 195 10.55 3.90 0.34
C ARG A 195 10.32 5.39 0.48
N LEU A 196 10.45 6.12 -0.62
CA LEU A 196 10.04 7.52 -0.76
C LEU A 196 8.90 7.64 -1.77
N SER A 197 8.34 8.84 -1.98
CA SER A 197 7.39 9.11 -3.06
C SER A 197 7.76 10.36 -3.85
N CYS A 198 7.57 10.31 -5.17
CA CYS A 198 7.80 11.38 -6.11
C CYS A 198 6.54 11.63 -6.94
N ASP A 199 5.63 12.45 -6.43
CA ASP A 199 4.32 12.65 -7.03
C ASP A 199 4.31 13.80 -8.06
N THR A 200 5.31 14.69 -8.01
CA THR A 200 5.49 15.82 -8.94
C THR A 200 6.96 16.05 -9.28
N SER A 201 7.24 16.73 -10.39
CA SER A 201 8.61 17.11 -10.80
C SER A 201 9.34 17.98 -9.76
N GLY A 202 8.60 18.82 -9.04
CA GLY A 202 9.15 19.63 -7.94
C GLY A 202 9.70 18.81 -6.77
N MET A 203 9.37 17.51 -6.68
CA MET A 203 9.92 16.61 -5.67
C MET A 203 11.31 16.06 -6.01
N VAL A 204 11.74 16.11 -7.28
CA VAL A 204 13.03 15.53 -7.70
C VAL A 204 14.21 16.11 -6.91
N PRO A 205 14.42 17.44 -6.81
CA PRO A 205 15.53 17.98 -6.03
C PRO A 205 15.42 17.67 -4.52
N VAL A 206 14.21 17.57 -3.98
CA VAL A 206 13.97 17.19 -2.59
C VAL A 206 14.41 15.75 -2.34
N ILE A 207 14.07 14.83 -3.26
CA ILE A 207 14.48 13.42 -3.18
C ILE A 207 15.97 13.26 -3.38
N GLU A 208 16.58 14.03 -4.26
CA GLU A 208 18.04 14.04 -4.44
C GLU A 208 18.76 14.39 -3.13
N GLN A 209 18.31 15.46 -2.46
CA GLN A 209 18.85 15.84 -1.16
C GLN A 209 18.62 14.78 -0.08
N ALA A 210 17.39 14.23 -0.03
CA ALA A 210 17.05 13.14 0.91
C ALA A 210 17.91 11.89 0.67
N ALA A 211 18.14 11.53 -0.60
CA ALA A 211 18.99 10.40 -0.96
C ALA A 211 20.45 10.62 -0.54
N ALA A 212 20.97 11.86 -0.67
CA ALA A 212 22.30 12.20 -0.17
C ALA A 212 22.42 11.98 1.34
N TYR A 213 21.47 12.51 2.13
CA TYR A 213 21.45 12.32 3.58
C TYR A 213 21.32 10.85 4.00
N LEU A 214 20.48 10.08 3.30
CA LEU A 214 20.31 8.64 3.58
C LEU A 214 21.61 7.86 3.29
N LYS A 215 22.30 8.16 2.17
CA LYS A 215 23.57 7.54 1.80
C LYS A 215 24.69 7.92 2.79
N GLU A 216 24.81 9.20 3.17
CA GLU A 216 25.75 9.68 4.18
C GLU A 216 25.53 9.01 5.55
N ALA A 217 24.27 8.76 5.91
CA ALA A 217 23.92 8.02 7.13
C ALA A 217 24.21 6.51 7.05
N GLY A 218 24.62 5.98 5.89
CA GLY A 218 24.99 4.58 5.71
C GLY A 218 23.90 3.67 5.11
N ILE A 219 22.82 4.23 4.61
CA ILE A 219 21.79 3.43 3.89
C ILE A 219 22.31 3.09 2.49
N ALA A 220 22.40 1.80 2.21
CA ALA A 220 22.89 1.31 0.93
C ALA A 220 21.99 1.79 -0.25
N PRO A 221 22.59 2.25 -1.38
CA PRO A 221 21.81 2.69 -2.55
C PRO A 221 20.82 1.65 -3.05
N SER A 222 21.15 0.36 -2.97
CA SER A 222 20.27 -0.74 -3.37
C SER A 222 19.00 -0.87 -2.55
N ARG A 223 18.89 -0.15 -1.43
CA ARG A 223 17.67 -0.07 -0.62
C ARG A 223 16.75 1.09 -0.98
N LEU A 224 17.22 2.03 -1.82
CA LEU A 224 16.43 3.20 -2.20
C LEU A 224 15.36 2.79 -3.21
N TRP A 225 14.13 3.10 -2.87
CA TRP A 225 12.96 2.76 -3.68
C TRP A 225 11.98 3.92 -3.67
N CYS A 226 11.31 4.19 -4.80
CA CYS A 226 10.44 5.35 -4.92
C CYS A 226 9.11 5.01 -5.60
N TYR A 227 8.01 5.34 -4.95
CA TYR A 227 6.70 5.43 -5.59
C TYR A 227 6.67 6.64 -6.52
N LEU A 228 6.11 6.47 -7.69
CA LEU A 228 5.97 7.51 -8.69
C LEU A 228 4.52 7.58 -9.15
N LEU A 229 3.81 8.65 -8.80
CA LEU A 229 2.44 8.87 -9.25
C LEU A 229 2.41 9.31 -10.72
N VAL A 230 1.67 8.60 -11.57
CA VAL A 230 1.54 8.89 -13.00
C VAL A 230 0.23 9.63 -13.25
N ARG A 231 0.26 10.97 -13.24
CA ARG A 231 -0.84 11.85 -13.64
C ARG A 231 -0.66 12.27 -15.10
N ASP A 232 0.53 12.77 -15.44
CA ASP A 232 1.00 13.05 -16.79
C ASP A 232 2.15 12.11 -17.14
N VAL A 233 2.10 11.48 -18.31
CA VAL A 233 3.09 10.44 -18.69
C VAL A 233 4.44 11.08 -19.05
N ALA A 234 4.46 12.25 -19.69
CA ALA A 234 5.70 12.92 -20.07
C ALA A 234 6.48 13.38 -18.82
N ASP A 235 5.79 14.01 -17.86
CA ASP A 235 6.35 14.37 -16.56
C ASP A 235 6.81 13.14 -15.77
N ALA A 236 5.99 12.09 -15.72
CA ALA A 236 6.34 10.84 -15.03
C ALA A 236 7.59 10.17 -15.64
N HIS A 237 7.74 10.22 -16.97
CA HIS A 237 8.92 9.71 -17.66
C HIS A 237 10.19 10.47 -17.27
N GLN A 238 10.15 11.80 -17.26
CA GLN A 238 11.29 12.63 -16.83
C GLN A 238 11.67 12.35 -15.37
N ARG A 239 10.68 12.21 -14.48
CA ARG A 239 10.93 11.85 -13.06
C ARG A 239 11.52 10.44 -12.93
N THR A 240 11.05 9.47 -13.71
CA THR A 240 11.61 8.11 -13.72
C THR A 240 13.10 8.14 -14.04
N LEU A 241 13.48 8.81 -15.14
CA LEU A 241 14.89 8.92 -15.55
C LEU A 241 15.75 9.65 -14.50
N ALA A 242 15.21 10.68 -13.85
CA ALA A 242 15.92 11.39 -12.79
C ALA A 242 16.14 10.50 -11.56
N LEU A 243 15.11 9.79 -11.10
CA LEU A 243 15.19 8.89 -9.94
C LEU A 243 16.15 7.71 -10.18
N GLU A 244 16.17 7.16 -11.38
CA GLU A 244 17.10 6.09 -11.75
C GLU A 244 18.56 6.54 -11.75
N ARG A 245 18.86 7.76 -12.22
CA ARG A 245 20.21 8.36 -12.11
C ARG A 245 20.65 8.52 -10.65
N LEU A 246 19.71 8.79 -9.74
CA LEU A 246 19.98 8.86 -8.29
C LEU A 246 20.13 7.46 -7.64
N GLY A 247 19.83 6.40 -8.39
CA GLY A 247 19.98 5.01 -7.94
C GLY A 247 18.72 4.43 -7.28
N PHE A 248 17.54 5.03 -7.49
CA PHE A 248 16.28 4.48 -7.00
C PHE A 248 15.76 3.36 -7.89
N ASP A 249 15.22 2.33 -7.26
CA ASP A 249 14.26 1.44 -7.91
C ASP A 249 12.89 2.11 -7.91
N VAL A 250 12.28 2.31 -9.08
CA VAL A 250 11.04 3.09 -9.25
C VAL A 250 9.85 2.16 -9.44
N PHE A 251 8.74 2.52 -8.80
CA PHE A 251 7.45 1.86 -8.97
C PHE A 251 6.39 2.89 -9.36
N ALA A 252 5.93 2.82 -10.60
CA ALA A 252 4.94 3.74 -11.14
C ALA A 252 3.52 3.30 -10.81
N GLN A 253 2.73 4.23 -10.28
CA GLN A 253 1.32 4.05 -9.94
C GLN A 253 0.47 4.96 -10.82
N PRO A 254 -0.38 4.42 -11.72
CA PRO A 254 -1.33 5.22 -12.46
C PRO A 254 -2.28 5.94 -11.49
N TYR A 255 -2.44 7.24 -11.65
CA TYR A 255 -3.34 8.02 -10.82
C TYR A 255 -4.78 7.57 -11.03
N ARG A 256 -5.46 7.33 -9.92
CA ARG A 256 -6.90 7.06 -9.86
C ARG A 256 -7.56 8.13 -9.02
N ASP A 257 -8.54 8.77 -9.58
CA ASP A 257 -9.36 9.70 -8.83
C ASP A 257 -10.30 8.94 -7.89
N TYR A 258 -10.32 9.33 -6.63
CA TYR A 258 -11.25 8.76 -5.65
C TYR A 258 -12.72 9.06 -5.99
N ASP A 259 -12.98 10.07 -6.78
CA ASP A 259 -14.33 10.45 -7.19
C ASP A 259 -14.78 9.75 -8.49
N GLY A 260 -13.94 8.88 -9.07
CA GLY A 260 -14.33 7.94 -10.12
C GLY A 260 -13.54 7.98 -11.43
N GLY A 261 -12.48 8.78 -11.51
CA GLY A 261 -11.60 8.84 -12.69
C GLY A 261 -10.71 7.60 -12.80
N GLU A 262 -10.86 6.84 -13.89
CA GLU A 262 -9.97 5.73 -14.22
C GLU A 262 -8.70 6.22 -14.94
N PRO A 263 -7.52 5.60 -14.67
CA PRO A 263 -6.30 5.90 -15.40
C PRO A 263 -6.46 5.60 -16.89
N THR A 264 -5.88 6.45 -17.73
CA THR A 264 -5.85 6.26 -19.18
C THR A 264 -5.08 5.00 -19.56
N ALA A 265 -5.31 4.50 -20.79
CA ALA A 265 -4.55 3.37 -21.33
C ALA A 265 -3.04 3.67 -21.38
N GLU A 266 -2.66 4.93 -21.69
CA GLU A 266 -1.27 5.37 -21.73
C GLU A 266 -0.62 5.37 -20.33
N GLN A 267 -1.31 5.85 -19.29
CA GLN A 267 -0.83 5.79 -17.91
C GLN A 267 -0.63 4.34 -17.44
N LYS A 268 -1.58 3.44 -17.76
CA LYS A 268 -1.49 2.01 -17.44
C LYS A 268 -0.30 1.35 -18.18
N ALA A 269 -0.12 1.68 -19.46
CA ALA A 269 0.99 1.18 -20.27
C ALA A 269 2.35 1.67 -19.74
N PHE A 270 2.44 2.97 -19.39
CA PHE A 270 3.65 3.54 -18.80
C PHE A 270 4.01 2.87 -17.47
N ALA A 271 3.04 2.74 -16.57
CA ALA A 271 3.28 2.05 -15.31
C ALA A 271 3.72 0.58 -15.51
N ARG A 272 3.14 -0.13 -16.48
CA ARG A 272 3.58 -1.47 -16.84
C ARG A 272 5.03 -1.47 -17.36
N TRP A 273 5.39 -0.52 -18.20
CA TRP A 273 6.75 -0.39 -18.72
C TRP A 273 7.76 -0.17 -17.59
N VAL A 274 7.50 0.73 -16.64
CA VAL A 274 8.39 0.97 -15.49
C VAL A 274 8.48 -0.24 -14.56
N ASN A 275 7.32 -0.86 -14.23
CA ASN A 275 7.22 -1.84 -13.16
C ASN A 275 7.69 -3.24 -13.59
N VAL A 276 7.57 -3.60 -14.88
CA VAL A 276 8.07 -4.86 -15.42
C VAL A 276 9.53 -4.68 -15.83
N LYS A 277 10.45 -4.94 -14.91
CA LYS A 277 11.88 -4.62 -15.07
C LYS A 277 12.53 -5.25 -16.30
N SER A 278 12.06 -6.42 -16.77
CA SER A 278 12.52 -7.03 -18.03
C SER A 278 12.11 -6.18 -19.24
N VAL A 279 10.91 -5.61 -19.23
CA VAL A 279 10.43 -4.72 -20.30
C VAL A 279 11.19 -3.40 -20.26
N HIS A 280 11.29 -2.79 -19.08
CA HIS A 280 11.98 -1.52 -18.87
C HIS A 280 13.44 -1.55 -19.35
N ARG A 281 14.15 -2.66 -19.09
CA ARG A 281 15.54 -2.85 -19.52
C ARG A 281 15.70 -3.21 -21.00
N SER A 282 14.63 -3.66 -21.66
CA SER A 282 14.69 -4.17 -23.05
C SER A 282 14.43 -3.11 -24.10
N CYS A 283 13.74 -2.01 -23.78
CA CYS A 283 13.40 -0.95 -24.73
C CYS A 283 13.12 0.39 -24.03
N ALA A 284 13.36 1.48 -24.76
CA ALA A 284 12.93 2.83 -24.33
C ALA A 284 11.40 2.94 -24.32
N TRP A 285 10.89 3.95 -23.60
CA TRP A 285 9.44 4.19 -23.51
C TRP A 285 8.81 4.47 -24.88
N GLU A 286 9.49 5.24 -25.72
CA GLU A 286 9.04 5.61 -27.07
C GLU A 286 8.82 4.37 -27.95
N ASP A 287 9.74 3.40 -27.90
CA ASP A 287 9.64 2.15 -28.63
C ASP A 287 8.52 1.25 -28.09
N TYR A 288 8.37 1.18 -26.77
CA TYR A 288 7.30 0.42 -26.13
C TYR A 288 5.92 0.98 -26.47
N ARG A 289 5.75 2.31 -26.41
CA ARG A 289 4.53 3.03 -26.78
C ARG A 289 4.18 2.78 -28.25
N GLY A 290 5.16 2.86 -29.14
CA GLY A 290 4.96 2.57 -30.57
C GLY A 290 4.48 1.16 -30.87
N ARG A 291 4.96 0.15 -30.13
CA ARG A 291 4.49 -1.24 -30.24
C ARG A 291 3.05 -1.42 -29.78
N GLN A 292 2.66 -0.77 -28.69
CA GLN A 292 1.29 -0.78 -28.16
C GLN A 292 0.31 -0.17 -29.16
N SER A 293 0.66 0.97 -29.78
CA SER A 293 -0.17 1.63 -30.78
C SER A 293 -0.34 0.77 -32.04
N ARG A 294 0.70 0.09 -32.51
CA ARG A 294 0.62 -0.85 -33.64
C ARG A 294 -0.25 -2.08 -33.33
N ALA A 295 -0.14 -2.64 -32.13
CA ALA A 295 -0.97 -3.75 -31.71
C ALA A 295 -2.47 -3.36 -31.65
N ALA A 296 -2.78 -2.17 -31.17
CA ALA A 296 -4.15 -1.63 -31.14
C ALA A 296 -4.73 -1.43 -32.55
N ILE A 297 -3.93 -0.98 -33.50
CA ILE A 297 -4.33 -0.83 -34.90
C ILE A 297 -4.60 -2.19 -35.56
N LEU A 298 -3.75 -3.18 -35.28
CA LEU A 298 -3.92 -4.55 -35.82
C LEU A 298 -5.16 -5.26 -35.25
N VAL A 299 -5.49 -5.03 -33.99
CA VAL A 299 -6.70 -5.58 -33.35
C VAL A 299 -7.96 -4.83 -33.83
N GLY A 300 -7.87 -3.54 -34.09
CA GLY A 300 -8.98 -2.74 -34.63
C GLY A 300 -9.31 -3.03 -36.09
N SER A 301 -8.36 -3.60 -36.87
CA SER A 301 -8.56 -3.99 -38.28
C SER A 301 -9.04 -5.43 -38.48
N ALA A 302 -9.00 -6.27 -37.42
CA ALA A 302 -9.55 -7.61 -37.43
C ALA A 302 -10.88 -7.59 -36.67
N GLY A 303 -11.97 -7.32 -37.40
CA GLY A 303 -13.32 -7.43 -36.88
C GLY A 303 -13.64 -8.85 -36.41
N TRP A 304 -14.24 -8.93 -35.23
CA TRP A 304 -15.07 -10.02 -34.70
C TRP A 304 -14.54 -11.47 -34.77
N LEU A 305 -13.97 -11.93 -33.67
CA LEU A 305 -14.24 -13.28 -33.18
C LEU A 305 -14.10 -13.28 -31.63
N SER A 306 -15.16 -13.72 -31.00
CA SER A 306 -15.34 -13.92 -29.57
C SER A 306 -14.34 -14.93 -29.02
N ALA A 307 -13.69 -14.62 -27.91
CA ALA A 307 -13.30 -15.65 -26.94
C ALA A 307 -13.01 -15.02 -25.59
N GLY A 308 -13.75 -15.44 -24.60
CA GLY A 308 -13.52 -15.10 -23.20
C GLY A 308 -12.26 -15.75 -22.65
N GLY A 309 -11.75 -15.18 -21.58
CA GLY A 309 -10.68 -15.77 -20.81
C GLY A 309 -9.79 -14.72 -20.16
N CYS A 310 -10.26 -14.10 -19.06
CA CYS A 310 -9.39 -13.35 -18.16
C CYS A 310 -8.51 -14.33 -17.37
N GLY A 311 -7.27 -14.50 -17.80
CA GLY A 311 -6.23 -15.18 -17.03
C GLY A 311 -5.60 -14.21 -16.02
N ASN A 312 -5.85 -14.43 -14.75
CA ASN A 312 -5.14 -13.81 -13.64
C ASN A 312 -3.65 -14.18 -13.71
N VAL A 313 -2.81 -13.22 -14.00
CA VAL A 313 -1.36 -13.39 -13.83
C VAL A 313 -1.01 -13.05 -12.38
N ALA A 314 -0.94 -14.07 -11.55
CA ALA A 314 -0.34 -14.00 -10.24
C ALA A 314 1.15 -13.67 -10.39
N VAL A 315 1.59 -12.56 -9.80
CA VAL A 315 3.01 -12.25 -9.65
C VAL A 315 3.60 -13.24 -8.63
N LYS A 316 4.27 -14.28 -9.11
CA LYS A 316 5.13 -15.12 -8.28
C LYS A 316 6.32 -14.30 -7.82
N THR A 317 6.39 -14.00 -6.53
CA THR A 317 7.63 -13.57 -5.87
C THR A 317 8.58 -14.75 -5.86
N GLY A 318 9.59 -14.71 -6.75
CA GLY A 318 10.67 -15.69 -6.73
C GLY A 318 11.53 -15.52 -5.51
N GLU A 319 11.44 -16.44 -4.60
CA GLU A 319 12.47 -16.73 -3.62
C GLU A 319 13.66 -17.36 -4.34
N ARG A 320 14.83 -16.78 -4.18
CA ARG A 320 16.09 -17.49 -4.34
C ARG A 320 17.01 -17.19 -3.18
N GLY A 321 17.46 -18.25 -2.55
CA GLY A 321 18.57 -18.60 -1.73
C GLY A 321 19.33 -17.52 -0.94
#